data_cfd23db7abd177160950691673543a17
#
_entry.id   cfd23db7abd177160950691673543a17
#
_cell.length_a   1.000
_cell.length_b   1.000
_cell.length_c   1.000
_cell.angle_alpha   90.00
_cell.angle_beta   90.00
_cell.angle_gamma   90.00
#
_symmetry.space_group_name_H-M   'P 1'
#
loop_
_entity.id
_entity.type
_entity.pdbx_description
1 polymer ?
#
loop_
_entity_poly.entity_id
_entity_poly.type
_entity_poly.pdbx_seq_one_letter_code
_entity_poly.pdbx_strand_id
1 'polypeptide(L)'
;MAQKAINVNLSDLAAALSEPLFVTISLSIPSSLNNTFVEEFYKGVESCCKQYGIKVIGGDLTSSDKIFISICAIGKKNLDIDVSRSFAEVGNVIVTTGVHGESAAGLKFILDSRDSSDYFVKKHLCPLAQIKKSKQIAEALNKAGVKKIAIMDTSDGLGDAIYKISKASGCYLNIETIPVSDILKETFPQSWKNLAFWGGEDFELLFCVPGEVYNLLDKSQFYKIGTVINQSLSDDLVKDFEDKSFKHFI
;
A
#
# COMPACT_ATOMS: atom_id res chain seq x y z
N MET A 1 -9.98 9.79 10.01
CA MET A 1 -10.76 9.54 8.77
C MET A 1 -10.12 10.23 7.56
N ALA A 2 -10.03 11.56 7.52
CA ALA A 2 -9.45 12.31 6.39
C ALA A 2 -8.03 11.85 6.00
N GLN A 3 -7.13 11.68 6.97
CA GLN A 3 -5.76 11.19 6.72
C GLN A 3 -5.75 9.83 6.03
N LYS A 4 -6.55 8.86 6.52
CA LYS A 4 -6.64 7.55 5.87
C LYS A 4 -7.15 7.69 4.43
N ALA A 5 -8.24 8.43 4.23
CA ALA A 5 -8.84 8.63 2.91
C ALA A 5 -7.86 9.24 1.88
N ILE A 6 -7.00 10.17 2.28
CA ILE A 6 -5.96 10.72 1.41
C ILE A 6 -4.81 9.72 1.22
N ASN A 7 -4.29 9.13 2.30
CA ASN A 7 -3.10 8.27 2.21
C ASN A 7 -3.32 7.03 1.35
N VAL A 8 -4.51 6.41 1.38
CA VAL A 8 -4.80 5.23 0.54
C VAL A 8 -4.74 5.58 -0.96
N ASN A 9 -5.21 6.78 -1.35
CA ASN A 9 -5.11 7.24 -2.73
C ASN A 9 -3.68 7.67 -3.13
N LEU A 10 -2.92 8.22 -2.18
CA LEU A 10 -1.50 8.53 -2.41
C LEU A 10 -0.64 7.26 -2.51
N SER A 11 -1.07 6.14 -1.92
CA SER A 11 -0.41 4.85 -2.05
C SER A 11 -0.38 4.37 -3.50
N ASP A 12 -1.47 4.55 -4.25
CA ASP A 12 -1.52 4.26 -5.69
C ASP A 12 -0.53 5.12 -6.48
N LEU A 13 -0.41 6.42 -6.14
CA LEU A 13 0.58 7.29 -6.76
C LEU A 13 2.02 6.88 -6.42
N ALA A 14 2.25 6.40 -5.18
CA ALA A 14 3.54 5.84 -4.81
C ALA A 14 3.88 4.60 -5.63
N ALA A 15 2.92 3.67 -5.80
CA ALA A 15 3.07 2.50 -6.66
C ALA A 15 3.30 2.88 -8.13
N ALA A 16 2.73 4.00 -8.60
CA ALA A 16 2.95 4.55 -9.94
C ALA A 16 4.28 5.31 -10.10
N LEU A 17 5.15 5.36 -9.08
CA LEU A 17 6.37 6.18 -9.04
C LEU A 17 6.12 7.65 -9.40
N SER A 18 4.99 8.19 -8.97
CA SER A 18 4.52 9.53 -9.27
C SER A 18 4.62 10.45 -8.07
N GLU A 19 5.05 11.68 -8.30
CA GLU A 19 5.00 12.75 -7.31
C GLU A 19 3.56 13.26 -7.18
N PRO A 20 2.93 13.19 -6.00
CA PRO A 20 1.59 13.71 -5.82
C PRO A 20 1.57 15.24 -5.90
N LEU A 21 0.56 15.81 -6.54
CA LEU A 21 0.43 17.25 -6.73
C LEU A 21 -0.90 17.78 -6.18
N PHE A 22 -2.00 17.12 -6.55
CA PHE A 22 -3.34 17.60 -6.28
C PHE A 22 -4.28 16.48 -5.84
N VAL A 23 -5.32 16.86 -5.12
CA VAL A 23 -6.47 16.00 -4.83
C VAL A 23 -7.78 16.75 -5.07
N THR A 24 -8.82 16.03 -5.49
CA THR A 24 -10.20 16.48 -5.38
C THR A 24 -10.93 15.60 -4.37
N ILE A 25 -11.88 16.17 -3.63
CA ILE A 25 -12.55 15.48 -2.52
C ILE A 25 -14.06 15.65 -2.67
N SER A 26 -14.79 14.59 -2.90
CA SER A 26 -16.24 14.56 -2.78
C SER A 26 -16.62 13.96 -1.42
N LEU A 27 -17.30 14.73 -0.60
CA LEU A 27 -17.73 14.36 0.74
C LEU A 27 -19.24 14.41 0.82
N SER A 28 -19.88 13.29 1.14
CA SER A 28 -21.31 13.23 1.45
C SER A 28 -21.49 12.87 2.91
N ILE A 29 -22.36 13.60 3.61
CA ILE A 29 -22.57 13.43 5.05
C ILE A 29 -24.05 13.41 5.41
N PRO A 30 -24.44 12.70 6.49
CA PRO A 30 -25.78 12.79 7.05
C PRO A 30 -26.10 14.20 7.57
N SER A 31 -27.35 14.63 7.38
CA SER A 31 -27.83 15.92 7.90
C SER A 31 -27.78 16.03 9.43
N SER A 32 -27.62 14.91 10.14
CA SER A 32 -27.40 14.87 11.59
C SER A 32 -26.00 15.31 12.02
N LEU A 33 -25.03 15.34 11.09
CA LEU A 33 -23.70 15.86 11.36
C LEU A 33 -23.67 17.37 11.14
N ASN A 34 -22.98 18.05 12.04
CA ASN A 34 -22.88 19.50 12.04
C ASN A 34 -21.64 20.03 11.32
N ASN A 35 -21.53 21.34 11.19
CA ASN A 35 -20.38 22.01 10.57
C ASN A 35 -19.05 21.65 11.25
N THR A 36 -19.04 21.37 12.56
CA THR A 36 -17.84 20.99 13.30
C THR A 36 -17.21 19.71 12.73
N PHE A 37 -18.03 18.73 12.31
CA PHE A 37 -17.51 17.52 11.65
C PHE A 37 -16.77 17.87 10.35
N VAL A 38 -17.35 18.75 9.53
CA VAL A 38 -16.74 19.18 8.26
C VAL A 38 -15.41 19.91 8.52
N GLU A 39 -15.41 20.82 9.50
CA GLU A 39 -14.20 21.56 9.89
C GLU A 39 -13.08 20.60 10.35
N GLU A 40 -13.39 19.64 11.22
CA GLU A 40 -12.42 18.67 11.72
C GLU A 40 -11.93 17.74 10.59
N PHE A 41 -12.81 17.34 9.66
CA PHE A 41 -12.42 16.59 8.49
C PHE A 41 -11.41 17.36 7.65
N TYR A 42 -11.70 18.64 7.33
CA TYR A 42 -10.80 19.45 6.51
C TYR A 42 -9.51 19.88 7.23
N LYS A 43 -9.48 19.97 8.56
CA LYS A 43 -8.21 20.08 9.33
C LYS A 43 -7.32 18.86 9.11
N GLY A 44 -7.91 17.66 9.09
CA GLY A 44 -7.18 16.43 8.76
C GLY A 44 -6.67 16.41 7.32
N VAL A 45 -7.47 16.90 6.36
CA VAL A 45 -7.06 17.10 4.96
C VAL A 45 -5.87 18.06 4.88
N GLU A 46 -5.96 19.22 5.52
CA GLU A 46 -4.88 20.21 5.51
C GLU A 46 -3.56 19.67 6.07
N SER A 47 -3.65 18.88 7.14
CA SER A 47 -2.48 18.21 7.73
C SER A 47 -1.78 17.29 6.71
N CYS A 48 -2.55 16.46 5.99
CA CYS A 48 -2.01 15.62 4.92
C CYS A 48 -1.45 16.44 3.77
N CYS A 49 -2.16 17.49 3.35
CA CYS A 49 -1.70 18.37 2.28
C CYS A 49 -0.34 19.00 2.61
N LYS A 50 -0.16 19.45 3.84
CA LYS A 50 1.14 19.96 4.32
C LYS A 50 2.23 18.88 4.35
N GLN A 51 1.89 17.67 4.81
CA GLN A 51 2.84 16.56 4.91
C GLN A 51 3.42 16.15 3.57
N TYR A 52 2.58 16.10 2.51
CA TYR A 52 2.97 15.63 1.18
C TYR A 52 3.20 16.75 0.16
N GLY A 53 2.99 18.01 0.53
CA GLY A 53 3.16 19.15 -0.38
C GLY A 53 2.09 19.22 -1.47
N ILE A 54 0.91 18.62 -1.26
CA ILE A 54 -0.20 18.57 -2.21
C ILE A 54 -1.25 19.67 -1.94
N LYS A 55 -2.14 19.91 -2.91
CA LYS A 55 -3.22 20.89 -2.78
C LYS A 55 -4.57 20.28 -3.12
N VAL A 56 -5.61 20.68 -2.39
CA VAL A 56 -6.99 20.44 -2.81
C VAL A 56 -7.34 21.44 -3.90
N ILE A 57 -7.80 20.95 -5.06
CA ILE A 57 -8.13 21.80 -6.22
C ILE A 57 -9.61 21.79 -6.58
N GLY A 58 -10.41 21.01 -5.86
CA GLY A 58 -11.86 20.93 -6.07
C GLY A 58 -12.48 19.79 -5.30
N GLY A 59 -13.75 19.59 -5.54
CA GLY A 59 -14.56 18.56 -4.93
C GLY A 59 -16.01 18.99 -4.79
N ASP A 60 -16.78 18.25 -4.00
CA ASP A 60 -18.18 18.53 -3.75
C ASP A 60 -18.55 18.16 -2.30
N LEU A 61 -19.53 18.87 -1.74
CA LEU A 61 -20.10 18.59 -0.43
C LEU A 61 -21.61 18.40 -0.57
N THR A 62 -22.08 17.19 -0.29
CA THR A 62 -23.49 16.82 -0.48
C THR A 62 -24.08 16.16 0.76
N SER A 63 -25.39 15.94 0.76
CA SER A 63 -26.09 15.22 1.81
C SER A 63 -26.34 13.76 1.39
N SER A 64 -26.23 12.83 2.35
CA SER A 64 -26.58 11.41 2.19
C SER A 64 -26.91 10.78 3.55
N ASP A 65 -27.39 9.53 3.54
CA ASP A 65 -27.72 8.81 4.78
C ASP A 65 -26.46 8.28 5.52
N LYS A 66 -25.32 8.23 4.84
CA LYS A 66 -24.04 7.75 5.38
C LYS A 66 -22.92 8.69 4.98
N ILE A 67 -21.82 8.66 5.75
CA ILE A 67 -20.58 9.32 5.34
C ILE A 67 -20.02 8.58 4.14
N PHE A 68 -19.85 9.29 3.03
CA PHE A 68 -19.20 8.79 1.83
C PHE A 68 -18.07 9.75 1.42
N ILE A 69 -16.88 9.20 1.20
CA ILE A 69 -15.69 9.98 0.84
C ILE A 69 -15.14 9.40 -0.45
N SER A 70 -15.05 10.21 -1.50
CA SER A 70 -14.36 9.86 -2.74
C SER A 70 -13.25 10.87 -3.01
N ILE A 71 -12.05 10.35 -3.26
CA ILE A 71 -10.87 11.18 -3.53
C ILE A 71 -10.27 10.77 -4.86
N CYS A 72 -9.96 11.76 -5.70
CA CYS A 72 -9.11 11.56 -6.86
C CYS A 72 -7.78 12.24 -6.59
N ALA A 73 -6.68 11.46 -6.59
CA ALA A 73 -5.32 11.97 -6.45
C ALA A 73 -4.67 12.11 -7.82
N ILE A 74 -4.00 13.24 -8.06
CA ILE A 74 -3.33 13.58 -9.30
C ILE A 74 -1.85 13.75 -9.00
N GLY A 75 -1.02 13.00 -9.73
CA GLY A 75 0.43 13.04 -9.62
C GLY A 75 1.12 13.30 -10.95
N LYS A 76 2.40 13.59 -10.89
CA LYS A 76 3.28 13.78 -12.03
C LYS A 76 4.37 12.72 -12.04
N LYS A 77 4.57 12.08 -13.16
CA LYS A 77 5.70 11.21 -13.43
C LYS A 77 6.91 12.05 -13.83
N ASN A 78 7.98 12.00 -13.06
CA ASN A 78 9.17 12.83 -13.28
C ASN A 78 10.28 12.10 -14.07
N LEU A 79 10.22 10.78 -14.15
CA LEU A 79 11.20 9.93 -14.85
C LEU A 79 10.48 9.06 -15.87
N ASP A 80 11.17 8.79 -16.98
CA ASP A 80 10.69 7.90 -18.04
C ASP A 80 10.96 6.44 -17.63
N ILE A 81 10.11 5.93 -16.74
CA ILE A 81 10.15 4.55 -16.22
C ILE A 81 8.76 3.96 -16.39
N ASP A 82 8.64 2.87 -17.12
CA ASP A 82 7.40 2.13 -17.27
C ASP A 82 7.07 1.33 -15.99
N VAL A 83 5.86 1.49 -15.52
CA VAL A 83 5.36 0.85 -14.31
C VAL A 83 4.20 -0.07 -14.65
N SER A 84 4.30 -1.33 -14.30
CA SER A 84 3.24 -2.31 -14.50
C SER A 84 3.41 -3.50 -13.56
N ARG A 85 2.34 -4.19 -13.23
CA ARG A 85 2.41 -5.50 -12.54
C ARG A 85 2.98 -6.62 -13.41
N SER A 86 3.09 -6.41 -14.74
CA SER A 86 3.53 -7.43 -15.70
C SER A 86 5.03 -7.38 -16.05
N PHE A 87 5.83 -6.58 -15.36
CA PHE A 87 7.25 -6.41 -15.68
C PHE A 87 8.22 -7.12 -14.73
N ALA A 88 7.75 -8.10 -13.93
CA ALA A 88 8.66 -8.94 -13.19
C ALA A 88 9.38 -9.93 -14.13
N GLU A 89 10.69 -10.02 -13.99
CA GLU A 89 11.55 -10.89 -14.80
C GLU A 89 12.25 -11.92 -13.91
N VAL A 90 12.46 -13.11 -14.45
CA VAL A 90 13.19 -14.19 -13.74
C VAL A 90 14.58 -13.70 -13.33
N GLY A 91 14.94 -13.92 -12.07
CA GLY A 91 16.18 -13.42 -11.45
C GLY A 91 16.03 -12.07 -10.76
N ASN A 92 14.90 -11.36 -10.91
CA ASN A 92 14.66 -10.16 -10.13
C ASN A 92 14.60 -10.46 -8.63
N VAL A 93 15.09 -9.52 -7.85
CA VAL A 93 14.93 -9.48 -6.39
C VAL A 93 13.53 -8.95 -6.08
N ILE A 94 12.81 -9.64 -5.21
CA ILE A 94 11.51 -9.21 -4.70
C ILE A 94 11.75 -8.40 -3.43
N VAL A 95 11.24 -7.18 -3.41
CA VAL A 95 11.50 -6.21 -2.34
C VAL A 95 10.19 -5.59 -1.84
N THR A 96 10.11 -5.35 -0.53
CA THR A 96 9.04 -4.54 0.06
C THR A 96 9.60 -3.38 0.88
N THR A 97 8.78 -2.34 1.04
CA THR A 97 9.20 -1.09 1.70
C THR A 97 8.99 -1.07 3.21
N GLY A 98 8.39 -2.08 3.81
CA GLY A 98 8.12 -2.11 5.24
C GLY A 98 7.73 -3.46 5.79
N VAL A 99 7.26 -3.46 7.03
CA VAL A 99 6.72 -4.63 7.72
C VAL A 99 5.24 -4.81 7.40
N HIS A 100 4.77 -6.05 7.48
CA HIS A 100 3.41 -6.41 7.14
C HIS A 100 2.63 -6.98 8.32
N GLY A 101 1.29 -6.83 8.28
CA GLY A 101 0.33 -7.41 9.21
C GLY A 101 -0.05 -6.50 10.39
N GLU A 102 0.59 -5.34 10.53
CA GLU A 102 0.28 -4.42 11.63
C GLU A 102 -1.10 -3.78 11.47
N SER A 103 -1.51 -3.46 10.24
CA SER A 103 -2.85 -2.95 9.96
C SER A 103 -3.94 -3.98 10.24
N ALA A 104 -3.74 -5.22 9.81
CA ALA A 104 -4.68 -6.32 10.10
C ALA A 104 -4.81 -6.61 11.60
N ALA A 105 -3.70 -6.52 12.37
CA ALA A 105 -3.73 -6.60 13.82
C ALA A 105 -4.53 -5.44 14.43
N GLY A 106 -4.39 -4.24 13.88
CA GLY A 106 -5.15 -3.06 14.28
C GLY A 106 -6.64 -3.21 14.04
N LEU A 107 -7.04 -3.72 12.88
CA LEU A 107 -8.45 -4.02 12.57
C LEU A 107 -9.03 -5.01 13.59
N LYS A 108 -8.29 -6.07 13.91
CA LYS A 108 -8.72 -7.05 14.92
C LYS A 108 -8.93 -6.41 16.28
N PHE A 109 -8.04 -5.50 16.69
CA PHE A 109 -8.18 -4.76 17.94
C PHE A 109 -9.37 -3.77 17.93
N ILE A 110 -9.66 -3.15 16.82
CA ILE A 110 -10.87 -2.31 16.67
C ILE A 110 -12.13 -3.15 16.83
N LEU A 111 -12.19 -4.31 16.21
CA LEU A 111 -13.34 -5.23 16.35
C LEU A 111 -13.49 -5.75 17.78
N ASP A 112 -12.39 -5.89 18.53
CA ASP A 112 -12.37 -6.21 19.95
C ASP A 112 -12.62 -4.98 20.86
N SER A 113 -13.03 -3.84 20.30
CA SER A 113 -13.32 -2.57 20.99
C SER A 113 -12.14 -2.00 21.80
N ARG A 114 -10.90 -2.17 21.32
CA ARG A 114 -9.71 -1.59 21.93
C ARG A 114 -9.59 -0.09 21.65
N ASP A 115 -8.87 0.58 22.53
CA ASP A 115 -8.65 2.04 22.44
C ASP A 115 -7.91 2.43 21.15
N SER A 116 -8.31 3.57 20.58
CA SER A 116 -7.66 4.18 19.42
C SER A 116 -6.20 4.63 19.69
N SER A 117 -5.78 4.69 20.94
CA SER A 117 -4.38 4.97 21.33
C SER A 117 -3.45 3.78 21.12
N ASP A 118 -3.99 2.56 20.97
CA ASP A 118 -3.21 1.34 20.73
C ASP A 118 -2.33 1.46 19.47
N TYR A 119 -1.14 0.89 19.55
CA TYR A 119 -0.15 0.93 18.46
C TYR A 119 -0.71 0.38 17.14
N PHE A 120 -1.29 -0.82 17.17
CA PHE A 120 -1.81 -1.46 15.95
C PHE A 120 -3.06 -0.76 15.43
N VAL A 121 -3.92 -0.27 16.34
CA VAL A 121 -5.10 0.53 15.95
C VAL A 121 -4.67 1.77 15.18
N LYS A 122 -3.63 2.47 15.64
CA LYS A 122 -3.07 3.62 14.91
C LYS A 122 -2.54 3.23 13.53
N LYS A 123 -1.88 2.09 13.40
CA LYS A 123 -1.39 1.60 12.10
C LYS A 123 -2.53 1.41 11.09
N HIS A 124 -3.65 0.84 11.55
CA HIS A 124 -4.83 0.67 10.71
C HIS A 124 -5.54 1.99 10.38
N LEU A 125 -5.72 2.88 11.36
CA LEU A 125 -6.46 4.13 11.18
C LEU A 125 -5.68 5.22 10.45
N CYS A 126 -4.33 5.16 10.51
CA CYS A 126 -3.45 6.20 9.97
C CYS A 126 -2.31 5.58 9.14
N PRO A 127 -2.61 4.81 8.07
CA PRO A 127 -1.57 4.30 7.19
C PRO A 127 -0.80 5.46 6.54
N LEU A 128 0.43 5.20 6.13
CA LEU A 128 1.28 6.19 5.47
C LEU A 128 1.55 5.78 4.02
N ALA A 129 1.31 6.69 3.08
CA ALA A 129 1.71 6.48 1.69
C ALA A 129 3.25 6.54 1.56
N GLN A 130 3.84 5.56 0.86
CA GLN A 130 5.28 5.39 0.74
C GLN A 130 5.92 6.31 -0.34
N ILE A 131 5.47 7.56 -0.44
CA ILE A 131 5.92 8.55 -1.46
C ILE A 131 7.43 8.77 -1.43
N LYS A 132 8.03 8.89 -0.24
CA LYS A 132 9.49 9.09 -0.12
C LYS A 132 10.26 7.87 -0.63
N LYS A 133 9.82 6.67 -0.27
CA LYS A 133 10.46 5.42 -0.73
C LYS A 133 10.23 5.18 -2.22
N SER A 134 9.06 5.53 -2.74
CA SER A 134 8.76 5.52 -4.18
C SER A 134 9.76 6.38 -4.96
N LYS A 135 10.07 7.59 -4.48
CA LYS A 135 11.08 8.45 -5.09
C LYS A 135 12.48 7.81 -5.06
N GLN A 136 12.89 7.20 -3.95
CA GLN A 136 14.17 6.48 -3.86
C GLN A 136 14.25 5.29 -4.81
N ILE A 137 13.15 4.55 -5.01
CA ILE A 137 13.06 3.47 -6.02
C ILE A 137 13.29 4.05 -7.42
N ALA A 138 12.58 5.11 -7.77
CA ALA A 138 12.70 5.76 -9.07
C ALA A 138 14.12 6.29 -9.33
N GLU A 139 14.77 6.89 -8.34
CA GLU A 139 16.16 7.36 -8.43
C GLU A 139 17.15 6.19 -8.61
N ALA A 140 16.96 5.06 -7.91
CA ALA A 140 17.79 3.87 -8.05
C ALA A 140 17.65 3.24 -9.45
N LEU A 141 16.42 3.12 -9.96
CA LEU A 141 16.15 2.65 -11.32
C LEU A 141 16.82 3.54 -12.36
N ASN A 142 16.65 4.85 -12.25
CA ASN A 142 17.27 5.80 -13.17
C ASN A 142 18.80 5.74 -13.15
N LYS A 143 19.41 5.62 -11.97
CA LYS A 143 20.86 5.46 -11.79
C LYS A 143 21.39 4.17 -12.42
N ALA A 144 20.63 3.09 -12.35
CA ALA A 144 20.98 1.80 -12.97
C ALA A 144 20.61 1.75 -14.47
N GLY A 145 19.97 2.76 -15.03
CA GLY A 145 19.51 2.75 -16.42
C GLY A 145 18.31 1.82 -16.69
N VAL A 146 17.63 1.35 -15.65
CA VAL A 146 16.48 0.46 -15.74
C VAL A 146 15.21 1.26 -16.01
N LYS A 147 14.49 0.90 -17.08
CA LYS A 147 13.32 1.65 -17.58
C LYS A 147 11.97 0.98 -17.29
N LYS A 148 11.97 -0.19 -16.65
CA LYS A 148 10.75 -0.95 -16.36
C LYS A 148 10.79 -1.49 -14.94
N ILE A 149 9.64 -1.54 -14.28
CA ILE A 149 9.51 -2.12 -12.94
C ILE A 149 8.15 -2.77 -12.76
N ALA A 150 8.14 -3.98 -12.17
CA ALA A 150 6.92 -4.53 -11.60
C ALA A 150 6.76 -4.01 -10.17
N ILE A 151 5.66 -3.33 -9.91
CA ILE A 151 5.38 -2.73 -8.60
C ILE A 151 3.88 -2.58 -8.40
N MET A 152 3.44 -2.73 -7.15
CA MET A 152 2.12 -2.32 -6.66
C MET A 152 2.19 -2.07 -5.15
N ASP A 153 1.17 -1.44 -4.61
CA ASP A 153 1.00 -1.36 -3.16
C ASP A 153 0.31 -2.60 -2.58
N THR A 154 0.37 -2.77 -1.26
CA THR A 154 -0.18 -3.92 -0.54
C THR A 154 -1.50 -3.58 0.14
N SER A 155 -2.40 -2.90 -0.58
CA SER A 155 -3.74 -2.52 -0.09
C SER A 155 -4.59 -3.73 0.30
N ASP A 156 -4.58 -4.79 -0.53
CA ASP A 156 -5.33 -6.05 -0.30
C ASP A 156 -4.47 -7.13 0.40
N GLY A 157 -3.26 -6.78 0.82
CA GLY A 157 -2.31 -7.66 1.47
C GLY A 157 -1.14 -8.09 0.61
N LEU A 158 -0.07 -8.56 1.27
CA LEU A 158 1.17 -8.98 0.60
C LEU A 158 0.93 -10.18 -0.33
N GLY A 159 0.17 -11.17 0.12
CA GLY A 159 -0.14 -12.37 -0.67
C GLY A 159 -0.91 -12.04 -1.94
N ASP A 160 -1.89 -11.14 -1.87
CA ASP A 160 -2.64 -10.67 -3.03
C ASP A 160 -1.72 -9.95 -4.03
N ALA A 161 -0.83 -9.08 -3.55
CA ALA A 161 0.13 -8.37 -4.39
C ALA A 161 1.11 -9.33 -5.10
N ILE A 162 1.62 -10.35 -4.38
CA ILE A 162 2.46 -11.42 -4.94
C ILE A 162 1.71 -12.16 -6.05
N TYR A 163 0.47 -12.56 -5.80
CA TYR A 163 -0.35 -13.25 -6.78
C TYR A 163 -0.60 -12.41 -8.03
N LYS A 164 -1.03 -11.16 -7.85
CA LYS A 164 -1.33 -10.25 -8.97
C LYS A 164 -0.11 -9.96 -9.85
N ILE A 165 1.07 -9.75 -9.26
CA ILE A 165 2.32 -9.57 -10.03
C ILE A 165 2.73 -10.88 -10.70
N SER A 166 2.71 -12.02 -10.00
CA SER A 166 3.05 -13.31 -10.58
C SER A 166 2.19 -13.66 -11.78
N LYS A 167 0.86 -13.50 -11.65
CA LYS A 167 -0.11 -13.76 -12.72
C LYS A 167 0.09 -12.84 -13.93
N ALA A 168 0.30 -11.55 -13.67
CA ALA A 168 0.48 -10.55 -14.74
C ALA A 168 1.81 -10.72 -15.49
N SER A 169 2.86 -11.16 -14.80
CA SER A 169 4.21 -11.35 -15.37
C SER A 169 4.45 -12.75 -15.95
N GLY A 170 3.57 -13.72 -15.69
CA GLY A 170 3.73 -15.11 -16.14
C GLY A 170 4.90 -15.84 -15.49
N CYS A 171 5.34 -15.41 -14.30
CA CYS A 171 6.43 -16.00 -13.52
C CYS A 171 6.01 -16.12 -12.05
N TYR A 172 6.80 -16.82 -11.23
CA TYR A 172 6.49 -17.01 -9.82
C TYR A 172 7.38 -16.14 -8.92
N LEU A 173 6.75 -15.39 -8.04
CA LEU A 173 7.42 -14.65 -6.97
C LEU A 173 7.66 -15.60 -5.79
N ASN A 174 8.84 -16.21 -5.74
CA ASN A 174 9.24 -17.12 -4.67
C ASN A 174 9.63 -16.34 -3.42
N ILE A 175 8.82 -16.44 -2.36
CA ILE A 175 9.01 -15.72 -1.11
C ILE A 175 9.81 -16.56 -0.12
N GLU A 176 10.90 -16.01 0.37
CA GLU A 176 11.82 -16.63 1.32
C GLU A 176 11.58 -16.15 2.76
N THR A 177 11.16 -14.89 2.90
CA THR A 177 10.92 -14.27 4.21
C THR A 177 9.85 -13.17 4.11
N ILE A 178 9.23 -12.83 5.24
CA ILE A 178 8.29 -11.71 5.35
C ILE A 178 8.78 -10.81 6.48
N PRO A 179 9.04 -9.52 6.22
CA PRO A 179 9.40 -8.59 7.29
C PRO A 179 8.19 -8.30 8.17
N VAL A 180 8.34 -8.57 9.45
CA VAL A 180 7.33 -8.33 10.48
C VAL A 180 7.99 -7.74 11.71
N SER A 181 7.26 -6.91 12.46
CA SER A 181 7.76 -6.37 13.71
C SER A 181 7.76 -7.44 14.82
N ASP A 182 8.68 -7.31 15.77
CA ASP A 182 8.73 -8.24 16.91
C ASP A 182 7.48 -8.10 17.78
N ILE A 183 6.95 -6.89 17.93
CA ILE A 183 5.70 -6.65 18.65
C ILE A 183 4.51 -7.41 18.03
N LEU A 184 4.46 -7.57 16.69
CA LEU A 184 3.43 -8.37 16.04
C LEU A 184 3.56 -9.85 16.37
N LYS A 185 4.80 -10.39 16.34
CA LYS A 185 5.07 -11.80 16.69
C LYS A 185 4.74 -12.11 18.16
N GLU A 186 5.10 -11.21 19.06
CA GLU A 186 4.84 -11.34 20.49
C GLU A 186 3.34 -11.25 20.80
N THR A 187 2.64 -10.32 20.15
CA THR A 187 1.19 -10.13 20.37
C THR A 187 0.35 -11.24 19.75
N PHE A 188 0.78 -11.77 18.60
CA PHE A 188 0.05 -12.77 17.82
C PHE A 188 0.92 -13.99 17.48
N PRO A 189 1.48 -14.73 18.48
CA PRO A 189 2.50 -15.77 18.23
C PRO A 189 2.04 -16.90 17.30
N GLN A 190 0.74 -17.18 17.25
CA GLN A 190 0.19 -18.24 16.39
C GLN A 190 -0.37 -17.75 15.06
N SER A 191 -0.65 -16.47 14.91
CA SER A 191 -1.35 -15.94 13.73
C SER A 191 -0.60 -14.83 12.98
N TRP A 192 0.56 -14.38 13.46
CA TRP A 192 1.30 -13.29 12.81
C TRP A 192 1.63 -13.56 11.35
N LYS A 193 1.93 -14.82 10.97
CA LYS A 193 2.20 -15.19 9.57
C LYS A 193 0.99 -14.93 8.68
N ASN A 194 -0.18 -15.33 9.17
CA ASN A 194 -1.43 -15.11 8.42
C ASN A 194 -1.78 -13.63 8.34
N LEU A 195 -1.61 -12.87 9.44
CA LEU A 195 -1.81 -11.43 9.46
C LEU A 195 -0.86 -10.72 8.49
N ALA A 196 0.43 -11.11 8.45
CA ALA A 196 1.43 -10.48 7.61
C ALA A 196 1.29 -10.83 6.12
N PHE A 197 0.80 -12.02 5.79
CA PHE A 197 0.70 -12.46 4.39
C PHE A 197 -0.64 -12.08 3.76
N TRP A 198 -1.75 -12.25 4.49
CA TRP A 198 -3.11 -12.04 3.97
C TRP A 198 -3.78 -10.76 4.50
N GLY A 199 -3.21 -10.15 5.53
CA GLY A 199 -3.73 -8.91 6.08
C GLY A 199 -3.54 -7.75 5.10
N GLY A 200 -4.61 -7.02 4.84
CA GLY A 200 -4.58 -5.84 3.98
C GLY A 200 -4.32 -4.54 4.75
N GLU A 201 -4.27 -3.47 3.97
CA GLU A 201 -4.19 -2.08 4.40
C GLU A 201 -2.89 -1.67 5.12
N ASP A 202 -1.78 -2.41 4.89
CA ASP A 202 -0.45 -1.96 5.33
C ASP A 202 0.09 -0.84 4.41
N PHE A 203 -0.38 -0.78 3.15
CA PHE A 203 -0.01 0.23 2.14
C PHE A 203 1.50 0.39 1.94
N GLU A 204 2.24 -0.71 2.06
CA GLU A 204 3.64 -0.79 1.65
C GLU A 204 3.73 -1.07 0.13
N LEU A 205 4.91 -0.87 -0.46
CA LEU A 205 5.14 -1.18 -1.87
C LEU A 205 5.81 -2.55 -1.99
N LEU A 206 5.26 -3.41 -2.85
CA LEU A 206 5.90 -4.63 -3.31
C LEU A 206 6.40 -4.41 -4.74
N PHE A 207 7.69 -4.71 -5.00
CA PHE A 207 8.28 -4.52 -6.31
C PHE A 207 9.36 -5.54 -6.63
N CYS A 208 9.61 -5.75 -7.94
CA CYS A 208 10.62 -6.65 -8.47
C CYS A 208 11.63 -5.85 -9.28
N VAL A 209 12.91 -6.00 -8.98
CA VAL A 209 14.00 -5.26 -9.62
C VAL A 209 15.24 -6.13 -9.82
N PRO A 210 16.11 -5.83 -10.82
CA PRO A 210 17.44 -6.42 -10.92
C PRO A 210 18.27 -6.22 -9.66
N GLY A 211 19.18 -7.16 -9.37
CA GLY A 211 20.03 -7.11 -8.17
C GLY A 211 20.87 -5.83 -8.05
N GLU A 212 21.28 -5.27 -9.16
CA GLU A 212 22.04 -4.00 -9.23
C GLU A 212 21.21 -2.81 -8.73
N VAL A 213 19.91 -2.74 -9.06
CA VAL A 213 19.00 -1.71 -8.53
C VAL A 213 18.82 -1.90 -7.02
N TYR A 214 18.56 -3.15 -6.59
CA TYR A 214 18.45 -3.45 -5.16
C TYR A 214 19.70 -3.04 -4.38
N ASN A 215 20.90 -3.18 -4.94
CA ASN A 215 22.14 -2.79 -4.30
C ASN A 215 22.30 -1.27 -4.08
N LEU A 216 21.55 -0.45 -4.80
CA LEU A 216 21.50 1.00 -4.64
C LEU A 216 20.53 1.45 -3.55
N LEU A 217 19.63 0.58 -3.08
CA LEU A 217 18.64 0.90 -2.06
C LEU A 217 19.20 0.72 -0.64
N ASP A 218 18.71 1.52 0.30
CA ASP A 218 19.04 1.41 1.72
C ASP A 218 18.39 0.16 2.34
N LYS A 219 19.21 -0.82 2.74
CA LYS A 219 18.75 -2.11 3.28
C LYS A 219 18.03 -2.00 4.63
N SER A 220 18.14 -0.87 5.31
CA SER A 220 17.38 -0.62 6.54
C SER A 220 15.91 -0.25 6.28
N GLN A 221 15.57 0.15 5.04
CA GLN A 221 14.24 0.60 4.65
C GLN A 221 13.60 -0.25 3.54
N PHE A 222 14.40 -1.07 2.84
CA PHE A 222 13.98 -1.90 1.71
C PHE A 222 14.36 -3.34 1.97
N TYR A 223 13.37 -4.18 2.20
CA TYR A 223 13.55 -5.57 2.62
C TYR A 223 13.48 -6.51 1.42
N LYS A 224 14.57 -7.22 1.12
CA LYS A 224 14.51 -8.36 0.21
C LYS A 224 13.66 -9.45 0.85
N ILE A 225 12.64 -9.91 0.14
CA ILE A 225 11.74 -10.96 0.63
C ILE A 225 11.77 -12.23 -0.20
N GLY A 226 12.45 -12.22 -1.36
CA GLY A 226 12.54 -13.39 -2.23
C GLY A 226 13.18 -13.07 -3.57
N THR A 227 12.94 -13.98 -4.52
CA THR A 227 13.48 -13.91 -5.88
C THR A 227 12.44 -14.42 -6.88
N VAL A 228 12.36 -13.77 -8.05
CA VAL A 228 11.49 -14.22 -9.14
C VAL A 228 12.09 -15.44 -9.84
N ILE A 229 11.33 -16.52 -9.95
CA ILE A 229 11.78 -17.78 -10.56
C ILE A 229 10.95 -18.15 -11.80
N ASN A 230 11.55 -18.96 -12.67
CA ASN A 230 10.89 -19.48 -13.88
C ASN A 230 9.97 -20.65 -13.50
N GLN A 231 8.83 -20.33 -12.95
CA GLN A 231 7.80 -21.30 -12.61
C GLN A 231 6.44 -20.65 -12.88
N SER A 232 5.53 -21.37 -13.53
CA SER A 232 4.13 -20.94 -13.65
C SER A 232 3.39 -21.20 -12.35
N LEU A 233 2.38 -20.36 -12.06
CA LEU A 233 1.44 -20.66 -10.99
C LEU A 233 0.67 -21.94 -11.34
N SER A 234 0.67 -22.93 -10.45
CA SER A 234 -0.18 -24.10 -10.59
C SER A 234 -1.64 -23.74 -10.32
N ASP A 235 -2.59 -24.48 -10.89
CA ASP A 235 -4.03 -24.23 -10.69
C ASP A 235 -4.41 -24.31 -9.21
N ASP A 236 -3.80 -25.21 -8.44
CA ASP A 236 -4.04 -25.31 -6.99
C ASP A 236 -3.55 -24.07 -6.25
N LEU A 237 -2.39 -23.52 -6.63
CA LEU A 237 -1.84 -22.33 -6.03
C LEU A 237 -2.68 -21.10 -6.39
N VAL A 238 -3.12 -20.97 -7.64
CA VAL A 238 -4.05 -19.93 -8.09
C VAL A 238 -5.32 -19.96 -7.27
N LYS A 239 -5.91 -21.13 -7.08
CA LYS A 239 -7.13 -21.30 -6.28
C LYS A 239 -6.90 -20.93 -4.81
N ASP A 240 -5.80 -21.33 -4.20
CA ASP A 240 -5.45 -20.99 -2.81
C ASP A 240 -5.34 -19.47 -2.63
N PHE A 241 -4.70 -18.76 -3.57
CA PHE A 241 -4.62 -17.30 -3.55
C PHE A 241 -5.99 -16.65 -3.74
N GLU A 242 -6.79 -17.11 -4.71
CA GLU A 242 -8.12 -16.55 -4.98
C GLU A 242 -9.10 -16.79 -3.82
N ASP A 243 -8.99 -17.90 -3.11
CA ASP A 243 -9.84 -18.20 -1.95
C ASP A 243 -9.49 -17.36 -0.71
N LYS A 244 -8.22 -16.98 -0.55
CA LYS A 244 -7.72 -16.23 0.61
C LYS A 244 -7.62 -14.71 0.38
N SER A 245 -7.60 -14.26 -0.88
CA SER A 245 -7.55 -12.83 -1.21
C SER A 245 -8.86 -12.14 -0.81
N PHE A 246 -8.75 -10.87 -0.46
CA PHE A 246 -9.92 -10.04 -0.13
C PHE A 246 -10.86 -9.90 -1.34
N LYS A 247 -12.17 -10.08 -1.10
CA LYS A 247 -13.21 -9.95 -2.12
C LYS A 247 -14.16 -8.83 -1.76
N HIS A 248 -14.32 -7.85 -2.66
CA HIS A 248 -15.27 -6.75 -2.49
C HIS A 248 -16.73 -7.20 -2.65
N PHE A 249 -16.96 -8.25 -3.44
CA PHE A 249 -18.30 -8.80 -3.70
C PHE A 249 -18.25 -10.32 -3.51
N ILE A 250 -19.17 -10.84 -2.71
CA ILE A 250 -19.34 -12.28 -2.42
C ILE A 250 -20.54 -12.77 -3.21
#